data_43af2dc0a757fd380e67624dc553962d
#
_entry.id   43af2dc0a757fd380e67624dc553962d
#
_cell.length_a   1.000
_cell.length_b   1.000
_cell.length_c   1.000
_cell.angle_alpha   90.00
_cell.angle_beta   90.00
_cell.angle_gamma   90.00
#
_symmetry.space_group_name_H-M   'P 1'
#
loop_
_entity.id
_entity.type
_entity.pdbx_description
1 polymer ?
#
loop_
_entity_poly.entity_id
_entity_poly.type
_entity_poly.pdbx_seq_one_letter_code
_entity_poly.pdbx_strand_id
1 'polypeptide(L)'
;MRSKKRSLILCGVQHDNLTRFFLVAHFDGITLFGDIYMESNNGFFNQYGGKYVAEVLRRPLDELEVEFKKAMADPEFVKELETIQRDYIGRETPLLYAETASKILGGAQIYIKLEGLANTGAHKINNAIGQCLLAKRMGKKRIIAETGAGQHGVATAAACAKLGLDCTVYMGEVDVRRQQPNVSSMEMYGAKVHAVTSGSRTLKDAVNEAMRDWAANPDTTHYCLGSALGPAPFPDMVREFQSVIGKEVKRQCAERNIKPEALIACCGGGSNSIGFFAPFIDEKEPRLIAVEAGGIGPGVGENASRMTGNASREGILQGYKSRFLLDDDGQALPTRSISAGLDYCGIGPQLASLGKTGRVEFTSALDKEALEAVKFFAKNEGVLFAMESAHAGAEAIKLAPKLGKDKAIVVNMSGRGDKDIFITCPVFRPEEWKQFLISELERLNDAKDIHDAELM
;
A
#
# COMPACT_ATOMS: atom_id res chain seq x y z
N MET A 1 38.01 9.69 -33.37
CA MET A 1 37.14 9.78 -32.16
C MET A 1 35.93 10.63 -32.51
N ARG A 2 34.77 10.00 -32.81
CA ARG A 2 33.52 10.72 -33.09
C ARG A 2 32.77 10.92 -31.77
N SER A 3 32.55 12.18 -31.40
CA SER A 3 31.72 12.58 -30.25
C SER A 3 30.28 12.07 -30.48
N LYS A 4 29.82 11.15 -29.66
CA LYS A 4 28.40 10.74 -29.62
C LYS A 4 27.57 11.89 -29.07
N LYS A 5 26.71 12.48 -29.89
CA LYS A 5 25.76 13.53 -29.46
C LYS A 5 24.65 12.89 -28.61
N ARG A 6 24.52 13.36 -27.39
CA ARG A 6 23.34 13.13 -26.53
C ARG A 6 22.29 14.15 -26.93
N SER A 7 21.11 13.73 -27.33
CA SER A 7 20.00 14.64 -27.60
C SER A 7 18.84 14.33 -26.65
N LEU A 8 18.44 15.35 -25.90
CA LEU A 8 17.20 15.35 -25.13
C LEU A 8 16.16 16.07 -26.00
N ILE A 9 15.05 15.42 -26.32
CA ILE A 9 13.96 16.03 -27.08
C ILE A 9 12.72 16.01 -26.20
N LEU A 10 12.19 17.20 -25.91
CA LEU A 10 10.89 17.38 -25.31
C LEU A 10 9.87 17.46 -26.44
N CYS A 11 9.00 16.45 -26.57
CA CYS A 11 7.88 16.49 -27.50
C CYS A 11 6.59 16.75 -26.75
N GLY A 12 5.95 17.89 -27.01
CA GLY A 12 4.60 18.18 -26.53
C GLY A 12 3.57 17.84 -27.60
N VAL A 13 2.55 17.06 -27.26
CA VAL A 13 1.37 16.82 -28.10
C VAL A 13 0.17 17.44 -27.41
N GLN A 14 -0.49 18.38 -28.07
CA GLN A 14 -1.69 19.07 -27.58
C GLN A 14 -2.92 18.35 -28.11
N HIS A 15 -3.72 17.77 -27.22
CA HIS A 15 -5.03 17.23 -27.51
C HIS A 15 -5.98 17.63 -26.39
N ASP A 16 -7.06 18.33 -26.73
CA ASP A 16 -8.18 18.69 -25.86
C ASP A 16 -7.83 19.27 -24.48
N ASN A 17 -7.18 20.46 -24.45
CA ASN A 17 -6.83 21.23 -23.24
C ASN A 17 -5.84 20.58 -22.25
N LEU A 18 -5.15 19.50 -22.65
CA LEU A 18 -4.07 18.89 -21.88
C LEU A 18 -2.77 18.87 -22.72
N THR A 19 -1.74 19.52 -22.23
CA THR A 19 -0.40 19.43 -22.84
C THR A 19 0.33 18.23 -22.24
N ARG A 20 0.58 17.21 -23.06
CA ARG A 20 1.40 16.05 -22.67
C ARG A 20 2.85 16.30 -23.06
N PHE A 21 3.76 16.20 -22.12
CA PHE A 21 5.20 16.24 -22.37
C PHE A 21 5.76 14.81 -22.28
N PHE A 22 6.44 14.40 -23.35
CA PHE A 22 7.21 13.15 -23.36
C PHE A 22 8.70 13.50 -23.29
N LEU A 23 9.40 12.95 -22.30
CA LEU A 23 10.85 13.01 -22.24
C LEU A 23 11.40 11.82 -23.02
N VAL A 24 11.95 12.05 -24.20
CA VAL A 24 12.63 11.03 -24.99
C VAL A 24 14.13 11.19 -24.78
N ALA A 25 14.74 10.25 -24.07
CA ALA A 25 16.17 10.17 -23.92
C ALA A 25 16.71 9.01 -24.79
N HIS A 26 17.55 9.33 -25.77
CA HIS A 26 18.26 8.33 -26.56
C HIS A 26 19.63 8.05 -25.94
N PHE A 27 19.81 6.86 -25.40
CA PHE A 27 21.09 6.33 -24.99
C PHE A 27 21.39 5.02 -25.72
N ASP A 28 22.49 4.98 -26.46
CA ASP A 28 23.06 3.78 -27.11
C ASP A 28 22.07 2.86 -27.85
N GLY A 29 21.07 3.46 -28.53
CA GLY A 29 20.06 2.72 -29.30
C GLY A 29 18.86 2.24 -28.50
N ILE A 30 18.76 2.57 -27.22
CA ILE A 30 17.59 2.31 -26.37
C ILE A 30 16.80 3.60 -26.20
N THR A 31 15.53 3.58 -26.58
CA THR A 31 14.59 4.68 -26.33
C THR A 31 13.93 4.43 -24.99
N LEU A 32 14.30 5.19 -23.97
CA LEU A 32 13.61 5.18 -22.67
C LEU A 32 12.41 6.10 -22.75
N PHE A 33 11.21 5.56 -22.75
CA PHE A 33 9.98 6.29 -22.53
C PHE A 33 9.74 6.36 -21.02
N GLY A 34 9.96 7.52 -20.43
CA GLY A 34 9.44 7.80 -19.10
C GLY A 34 7.93 8.02 -19.19
N ASP A 35 7.13 7.05 -18.76
CA ASP A 35 5.69 7.24 -18.60
C ASP A 35 5.47 8.28 -17.50
N ILE A 36 5.10 9.52 -17.88
CA ILE A 36 4.65 10.53 -16.93
C ILE A 36 3.18 10.24 -16.66
N TYR A 37 2.92 9.52 -15.56
CA TYR A 37 1.56 9.34 -15.05
C TYR A 37 1.01 10.71 -14.58
N MET A 38 -0.32 10.84 -14.51
CA MET A 38 -0.97 12.07 -14.08
C MET A 38 -0.35 12.57 -12.75
N GLU A 39 0.64 13.47 -12.85
CA GLU A 39 1.24 14.11 -11.70
C GLU A 39 0.24 15.08 -11.07
N SER A 40 0.38 15.30 -9.78
CA SER A 40 -0.37 16.35 -9.11
C SER A 40 0.01 17.72 -9.68
N ASN A 41 -0.97 18.58 -9.89
CA ASN A 41 -0.72 19.99 -10.18
C ASN A 41 -0.56 20.73 -8.85
N ASN A 42 0.67 21.11 -8.52
CA ASN A 42 1.01 21.75 -7.23
C ASN A 42 0.50 20.97 -6.00
N GLY A 43 0.57 19.65 -6.04
CA GLY A 43 0.10 18.78 -4.96
C GLY A 43 -1.41 18.49 -4.97
N PHE A 44 -2.13 18.86 -6.05
CA PHE A 44 -3.56 18.61 -6.19
C PHE A 44 -3.88 17.67 -7.35
N PHE A 45 -4.81 16.76 -7.11
CA PHE A 45 -5.49 15.91 -8.08
C PHE A 45 -6.92 16.45 -8.23
N ASN A 46 -7.17 17.31 -9.19
CA ASN A 46 -8.36 18.16 -9.26
C ASN A 46 -8.56 18.94 -7.95
N GLN A 47 -9.64 18.69 -7.19
CA GLN A 47 -9.93 19.37 -5.93
C GLN A 47 -9.34 18.69 -4.68
N TYR A 48 -8.71 17.53 -4.81
CA TYR A 48 -8.16 16.74 -3.70
C TYR A 48 -6.64 16.88 -3.61
N GLY A 49 -6.06 16.70 -2.44
CA GLY A 49 -4.62 16.83 -2.18
C GLY A 49 -4.29 18.07 -1.36
N GLY A 50 -3.17 18.69 -1.68
CA GLY A 50 -2.67 19.92 -1.03
C GLY A 50 -1.74 19.67 0.15
N LYS A 51 -1.33 20.76 0.82
CA LYS A 51 -0.42 20.78 1.99
C LYS A 51 -1.08 21.54 3.13
N TYR A 52 -2.07 20.95 3.79
CA TYR A 52 -2.83 21.53 4.90
C TYR A 52 -2.17 21.19 6.24
N VAL A 53 -0.97 21.67 6.44
CA VAL A 53 -0.12 21.38 7.59
C VAL A 53 0.24 22.64 8.36
N ALA A 54 0.69 22.49 9.61
CA ALA A 54 1.28 23.58 10.37
C ALA A 54 2.52 24.13 9.62
N GLU A 55 2.78 25.44 9.75
CA GLU A 55 3.82 26.14 9.00
C GLU A 55 5.20 25.50 9.17
N VAL A 56 5.52 24.98 10.35
CA VAL A 56 6.77 24.28 10.66
C VAL A 56 7.02 23.07 9.73
N LEU A 57 5.98 22.45 9.18
CA LEU A 57 6.10 21.31 8.26
C LEU A 57 6.13 21.71 6.78
N ARG A 58 5.90 23.00 6.45
CA ARG A 58 5.92 23.45 5.04
C ARG A 58 7.30 23.27 4.43
N ARG A 59 8.33 23.79 5.09
CA ARG A 59 9.71 23.69 4.62
C ARG A 59 10.16 22.22 4.44
N PRO A 60 10.00 21.32 5.42
CA PRO A 60 10.37 19.91 5.23
C PRO A 60 9.65 19.23 4.04
N LEU A 61 8.37 19.56 3.80
CA LEU A 61 7.62 19.03 2.67
C LEU A 61 8.10 19.58 1.32
N ASP A 62 8.45 20.86 1.27
CA ASP A 62 8.96 21.47 0.04
C ASP A 62 10.38 20.94 -0.30
N GLU A 63 11.24 20.77 0.71
CA GLU A 63 12.54 20.11 0.56
C GLU A 63 12.37 18.66 0.07
N LEU A 64 11.45 17.89 0.68
CA LEU A 64 11.16 16.52 0.28
C LEU A 64 10.70 16.42 -1.18
N GLU A 65 9.83 17.34 -1.62
CA GLU A 65 9.34 17.37 -2.99
C GLU A 65 10.47 17.63 -4.00
N VAL A 66 11.35 18.58 -3.69
CA VAL A 66 12.50 18.91 -4.54
C VAL A 66 13.47 17.74 -4.61
N GLU A 67 13.82 17.16 -3.48
CA GLU A 67 14.78 16.05 -3.44
C GLU A 67 14.21 14.75 -4.05
N PHE A 68 12.91 14.50 -3.90
CA PHE A 68 12.25 13.39 -4.59
C PHE A 68 12.33 13.54 -6.12
N LYS A 69 11.99 14.72 -6.65
CA LYS A 69 12.07 14.98 -8.09
C LYS A 69 13.51 14.86 -8.63
N LYS A 70 14.49 15.37 -7.89
CA LYS A 70 15.92 15.23 -8.24
C LYS A 70 16.35 13.76 -8.23
N ALA A 71 15.97 13.02 -7.20
CA ALA A 71 16.35 11.60 -7.07
C ALA A 71 15.76 10.77 -8.21
N MET A 72 14.47 10.94 -8.54
CA MET A 72 13.84 10.21 -9.64
C MET A 72 14.39 10.58 -11.03
N ALA A 73 14.97 11.76 -11.18
CA ALA A 73 15.67 12.19 -12.39
C ALA A 73 17.15 11.74 -12.46
N ASP A 74 17.70 11.21 -11.36
CA ASP A 74 19.09 10.76 -11.28
C ASP A 74 19.20 9.26 -11.60
N PRO A 75 19.86 8.89 -12.70
CA PRO A 75 20.05 7.48 -13.08
C PRO A 75 20.77 6.63 -12.04
N GLU A 76 21.64 7.21 -11.22
CA GLU A 76 22.36 6.47 -10.17
C GLU A 76 21.40 6.07 -9.04
N PHE A 77 20.53 7.00 -8.61
CA PHE A 77 19.50 6.69 -7.61
C PHE A 77 18.51 5.63 -8.11
N VAL A 78 18.01 5.80 -9.34
CA VAL A 78 17.07 4.84 -9.94
C VAL A 78 17.71 3.45 -10.04
N LYS A 79 18.96 3.36 -10.49
CA LYS A 79 19.70 2.09 -10.57
C LYS A 79 19.93 1.47 -9.19
N GLU A 80 20.23 2.26 -8.16
CA GLU A 80 20.38 1.76 -6.79
C GLU A 80 19.04 1.21 -6.28
N LEU A 81 17.94 1.95 -6.49
CA LEU A 81 16.59 1.52 -6.13
C LEU A 81 16.21 0.21 -6.83
N GLU A 82 16.40 0.10 -8.14
CA GLU A 82 16.15 -1.11 -8.93
C GLU A 82 17.00 -2.30 -8.45
N THR A 83 18.25 -2.06 -8.07
CA THR A 83 19.12 -3.10 -7.51
C THR A 83 18.57 -3.62 -6.19
N ILE A 84 18.15 -2.73 -5.28
CA ILE A 84 17.54 -3.13 -4.01
C ILE A 84 16.19 -3.83 -4.25
N GLN A 85 15.41 -3.36 -5.20
CA GLN A 85 14.15 -4.00 -5.59
C GLN A 85 14.39 -5.45 -6.05
N ARG A 86 15.37 -5.69 -6.90
CA ARG A 86 15.71 -7.02 -7.40
C ARG A 86 16.31 -7.91 -6.29
N ASP A 87 17.35 -7.43 -5.60
CA ASP A 87 18.21 -8.29 -4.78
C ASP A 87 17.73 -8.41 -3.32
N TYR A 88 16.92 -7.46 -2.84
CA TYR A 88 16.41 -7.46 -1.47
C TYR A 88 14.89 -7.61 -1.38
N ILE A 89 14.14 -6.91 -2.22
CA ILE A 89 12.67 -7.05 -2.22
C ILE A 89 12.25 -8.35 -2.93
N GLY A 90 13.05 -8.85 -3.89
CA GLY A 90 12.74 -10.06 -4.65
C GLY A 90 11.81 -9.78 -5.84
N ARG A 91 12.00 -8.59 -6.46
CA ARG A 91 11.27 -8.26 -7.69
C ARG A 91 11.89 -8.96 -8.90
N GLU A 92 11.10 -9.37 -9.88
CA GLU A 92 9.66 -9.05 -9.94
C GLU A 92 8.82 -10.17 -9.29
N THR A 93 7.67 -9.77 -8.71
CA THR A 93 6.76 -10.76 -8.14
C THR A 93 5.99 -11.48 -9.26
N PRO A 94 5.65 -12.78 -9.09
CA PRO A 94 4.98 -13.56 -10.12
C PRO A 94 3.55 -13.06 -10.42
N LEU A 95 3.12 -13.25 -11.68
CA LEU A 95 1.73 -13.20 -12.09
C LEU A 95 1.24 -14.65 -12.27
N LEU A 96 0.50 -15.15 -11.29
CA LEU A 96 -0.01 -16.53 -11.27
C LEU A 96 -1.32 -16.64 -12.04
N TYR A 97 -1.46 -17.64 -12.92
CA TYR A 97 -2.78 -18.04 -13.44
C TYR A 97 -3.48 -18.93 -12.42
N ALA A 98 -4.60 -18.49 -11.88
CA ALA A 98 -5.42 -19.22 -10.92
C ALA A 98 -6.37 -20.17 -11.68
N GLU A 99 -5.80 -21.26 -12.19
CA GLU A 99 -6.47 -22.16 -13.13
C GLU A 99 -7.68 -22.86 -12.49
N THR A 100 -7.50 -23.40 -11.29
CA THR A 100 -8.56 -24.13 -10.58
C THR A 100 -9.69 -23.21 -10.18
N ALA A 101 -9.39 -22.04 -9.64
CA ALA A 101 -10.36 -21.02 -9.29
C ALA A 101 -11.15 -20.55 -10.53
N SER A 102 -10.48 -20.30 -11.65
CA SER A 102 -11.11 -19.92 -12.91
C SER A 102 -12.07 -20.99 -13.42
N LYS A 103 -11.70 -22.28 -13.34
CA LYS A 103 -12.54 -23.40 -13.74
C LYS A 103 -13.76 -23.56 -12.84
N ILE A 104 -13.60 -23.42 -11.52
CA ILE A 104 -14.68 -23.57 -10.53
C ILE A 104 -15.72 -22.44 -10.71
N LEU A 105 -15.26 -21.21 -10.82
CA LEU A 105 -16.15 -20.05 -10.93
C LEU A 105 -16.82 -19.97 -12.31
N GLY A 106 -16.16 -20.48 -13.35
CA GLY A 106 -16.60 -20.27 -14.74
C GLY A 106 -16.51 -18.79 -15.13
N GLY A 107 -16.49 -18.47 -16.42
CA GLY A 107 -16.33 -17.08 -16.88
C GLY A 107 -14.87 -16.68 -17.04
N ALA A 108 -14.48 -15.46 -16.60
CA ALA A 108 -13.15 -14.92 -16.87
C ALA A 108 -12.02 -15.73 -16.23
N GLN A 109 -10.88 -15.73 -16.90
CA GLN A 109 -9.60 -16.23 -16.36
C GLN A 109 -9.11 -15.30 -15.25
N ILE A 110 -8.70 -15.87 -14.12
CA ILE A 110 -8.20 -15.11 -12.97
C ILE A 110 -6.68 -15.22 -12.92
N TYR A 111 -6.02 -14.07 -12.92
CA TYR A 111 -4.59 -13.95 -12.67
C TYR A 111 -4.36 -13.24 -11.34
N ILE A 112 -3.37 -13.67 -10.57
CA ILE A 112 -3.05 -13.13 -9.26
C ILE A 112 -1.64 -12.56 -9.28
N LYS A 113 -1.49 -11.26 -9.04
CA LYS A 113 -0.20 -10.62 -8.81
C LYS A 113 0.22 -10.87 -7.37
N LEU A 114 1.30 -11.64 -7.17
CA LEU A 114 1.71 -12.16 -5.87
C LEU A 114 2.64 -11.21 -5.11
N GLU A 115 2.16 -10.01 -4.74
CA GLU A 115 2.94 -9.05 -3.92
C GLU A 115 3.24 -9.59 -2.51
N GLY A 116 2.53 -10.61 -2.06
CA GLY A 116 2.83 -11.33 -0.83
C GLY A 116 4.17 -12.07 -0.85
N LEU A 117 4.79 -12.28 -2.01
CA LEU A 117 6.14 -12.87 -2.15
C LEU A 117 7.27 -11.83 -2.07
N ALA A 118 6.96 -10.54 -2.10
CA ALA A 118 7.95 -9.51 -1.80
C ALA A 118 8.45 -9.66 -0.35
N ASN A 119 9.71 -9.29 -0.10
CA ASN A 119 10.29 -9.31 1.25
C ASN A 119 9.37 -8.57 2.23
N THR A 120 9.28 -9.03 3.46
CA THR A 120 8.31 -8.63 4.50
C THR A 120 6.85 -9.08 4.24
N GLY A 121 6.59 -9.81 3.16
CA GLY A 121 5.29 -10.46 2.91
C GLY A 121 4.19 -9.57 2.36
N ALA A 122 4.49 -8.33 1.94
CA ALA A 122 3.52 -7.40 1.38
C ALA A 122 4.16 -6.29 0.53
N HIS A 123 3.34 -5.60 -0.28
CA HIS A 123 3.73 -4.47 -1.15
C HIS A 123 4.37 -3.29 -0.41
N LYS A 124 4.19 -3.16 0.91
CA LYS A 124 4.64 -2.00 1.69
C LYS A 124 6.14 -1.75 1.59
N ILE A 125 6.94 -2.81 1.40
CA ILE A 125 8.40 -2.71 1.30
C ILE A 125 8.86 -1.88 0.10
N ASN A 126 8.09 -1.85 -1.01
CA ASN A 126 8.43 -1.05 -2.18
C ASN A 126 8.53 0.44 -1.82
N ASN A 127 7.49 0.95 -1.14
CA ASN A 127 7.43 2.33 -0.68
C ASN A 127 8.45 2.61 0.45
N ALA A 128 8.56 1.71 1.43
CA ALA A 128 9.47 1.89 2.55
C ALA A 128 10.93 1.99 2.09
N ILE A 129 11.38 1.11 1.20
CA ILE A 129 12.72 1.18 0.61
C ILE A 129 12.91 2.49 -0.16
N GLY A 130 11.95 2.88 -1.01
CA GLY A 130 12.05 4.11 -1.79
C GLY A 130 12.19 5.35 -0.91
N GLN A 131 11.34 5.49 0.11
CA GLN A 131 11.38 6.61 1.04
C GLN A 131 12.63 6.61 1.93
N CYS A 132 13.03 5.46 2.48
CA CYS A 132 14.23 5.36 3.31
C CYS A 132 15.51 5.62 2.51
N LEU A 133 15.60 5.16 1.26
CA LEU A 133 16.73 5.44 0.36
C LEU A 133 16.83 6.93 0.05
N LEU A 134 15.68 7.57 -0.28
CA LEU A 134 15.61 9.02 -0.48
C LEU A 134 16.03 9.79 0.77
N ALA A 135 15.52 9.40 1.94
CA ALA A 135 15.86 10.02 3.21
C ALA A 135 17.37 9.92 3.52
N LYS A 136 17.98 8.75 3.29
CA LYS A 136 19.42 8.54 3.41
C LYS A 136 20.21 9.48 2.49
N ARG A 137 19.78 9.62 1.23
CA ARG A 137 20.37 10.57 0.27
C ARG A 137 20.25 12.02 0.73
N MET A 138 19.14 12.38 1.39
CA MET A 138 18.93 13.70 2.01
C MET A 138 19.75 13.90 3.30
N GLY A 139 20.54 12.92 3.74
CA GLY A 139 21.33 12.97 4.97
C GLY A 139 20.54 12.77 6.26
N LYS A 140 19.26 12.35 6.17
CA LYS A 140 18.47 12.01 7.36
C LYS A 140 19.05 10.74 8.00
N LYS A 141 19.10 10.71 9.32
CA LYS A 141 19.65 9.59 10.10
C LYS A 141 18.57 8.76 10.77
N ARG A 142 17.40 9.35 10.98
CA ARG A 142 16.29 8.75 11.70
C ARG A 142 15.05 8.72 10.82
N ILE A 143 14.39 7.59 10.83
CA ILE A 143 13.10 7.39 10.17
C ILE A 143 12.02 7.18 11.24
N ILE A 144 10.90 7.83 11.07
CA ILE A 144 9.69 7.54 11.84
C ILE A 144 8.60 7.05 10.91
N ALA A 145 7.72 6.19 11.43
CA ALA A 145 6.55 5.70 10.71
C ALA A 145 5.37 5.53 11.65
N GLU A 146 4.18 5.56 11.11
CA GLU A 146 2.96 5.11 11.77
C GLU A 146 2.56 3.72 11.28
N THR A 147 1.85 2.97 12.11
CA THR A 147 1.24 1.71 11.67
C THR A 147 0.01 1.33 12.49
N GLY A 148 -0.96 0.69 11.85
CA GLY A 148 -2.11 0.06 12.51
C GLY A 148 -1.97 -1.46 12.50
N ALA A 149 -2.07 -2.10 11.33
CA ALA A 149 -1.89 -3.54 11.16
C ALA A 149 -0.45 -4.03 11.40
N GLY A 150 0.53 -3.13 11.54
CA GLY A 150 1.94 -3.47 11.72
C GLY A 150 2.73 -3.62 10.42
N GLN A 151 2.09 -3.91 9.27
CA GLN A 151 2.81 -4.22 8.02
C GLN A 151 3.65 -3.07 7.48
N HIS A 152 3.19 -1.82 7.62
CA HIS A 152 4.01 -0.67 7.25
C HIS A 152 5.19 -0.49 8.21
N GLY A 153 4.96 -0.65 9.51
CA GLY A 153 6.02 -0.63 10.52
C GLY A 153 7.10 -1.67 10.25
N VAL A 154 6.70 -2.93 10.01
CA VAL A 154 7.62 -4.03 9.64
C VAL A 154 8.43 -3.69 8.38
N ALA A 155 7.78 -3.19 7.33
CA ALA A 155 8.45 -2.81 6.09
C ALA A 155 9.44 -1.66 6.30
N THR A 156 9.07 -0.65 7.10
CA THR A 156 9.95 0.49 7.41
C THR A 156 11.12 0.07 8.30
N ALA A 157 10.89 -0.75 9.33
CA ALA A 157 11.94 -1.29 10.17
C ALA A 157 12.95 -2.12 9.37
N ALA A 158 12.47 -3.00 8.47
CA ALA A 158 13.31 -3.79 7.58
C ALA A 158 14.12 -2.91 6.60
N ALA A 159 13.50 -1.86 6.05
CA ALA A 159 14.18 -0.90 5.17
C ALA A 159 15.28 -0.12 5.93
N CYS A 160 15.00 0.31 7.15
CA CYS A 160 15.95 1.00 8.01
C CYS A 160 17.14 0.09 8.37
N ALA A 161 16.88 -1.14 8.78
CA ALA A 161 17.92 -2.13 9.05
C ALA A 161 18.82 -2.35 7.83
N LYS A 162 18.22 -2.51 6.62
CA LYS A 162 18.96 -2.68 5.36
C LYS A 162 19.83 -1.48 5.01
N LEU A 163 19.37 -0.26 5.31
CA LEU A 163 20.02 0.98 4.89
C LEU A 163 20.89 1.63 6.00
N GLY A 164 20.91 1.05 7.22
CA GLY A 164 21.66 1.57 8.36
C GLY A 164 21.09 2.87 8.92
N LEU A 165 19.76 2.93 9.10
CA LEU A 165 19.04 4.09 9.62
C LEU A 165 18.36 3.76 10.94
N ASP A 166 18.29 4.72 11.86
CA ASP A 166 17.50 4.57 13.08
C ASP A 166 16.00 4.57 12.75
N CYS A 167 15.22 3.71 13.43
CA CYS A 167 13.79 3.57 13.19
C CYS A 167 12.99 3.69 14.48
N THR A 168 11.93 4.52 14.44
CA THR A 168 10.90 4.56 15.49
C THR A 168 9.53 4.42 14.83
N VAL A 169 8.72 3.45 15.30
CA VAL A 169 7.39 3.19 14.77
C VAL A 169 6.34 3.55 15.82
N TYR A 170 5.43 4.44 15.47
CA TYR A 170 4.27 4.81 16.29
C TYR A 170 3.11 3.87 15.99
N MET A 171 2.54 3.28 17.03
CA MET A 171 1.43 2.33 16.91
C MET A 171 0.45 2.54 18.06
N GLY A 172 -0.84 2.56 17.80
CA GLY A 172 -1.83 2.68 18.86
C GLY A 172 -1.74 1.49 19.84
N GLU A 173 -1.91 1.76 21.15
CA GLU A 173 -1.80 0.72 22.18
C GLU A 173 -2.73 -0.48 21.92
N VAL A 174 -3.93 -0.22 21.40
CA VAL A 174 -4.90 -1.27 21.02
C VAL A 174 -4.35 -2.13 19.90
N ASP A 175 -3.71 -1.50 18.92
CA ASP A 175 -3.11 -2.19 17.77
C ASP A 175 -1.85 -2.96 18.18
N VAL A 176 -1.01 -2.41 19.06
CA VAL A 176 0.16 -3.10 19.65
C VAL A 176 -0.26 -4.44 20.26
N ARG A 177 -1.34 -4.45 21.05
CA ARG A 177 -1.83 -5.69 21.68
C ARG A 177 -2.33 -6.72 20.67
N ARG A 178 -3.02 -6.27 19.61
CA ARG A 178 -3.60 -7.16 18.58
C ARG A 178 -2.56 -7.71 17.61
N GLN A 179 -1.44 -7.03 17.43
CA GLN A 179 -0.47 -7.26 16.38
C GLN A 179 0.93 -7.60 16.91
N GLN A 180 1.01 -8.30 18.05
CA GLN A 180 2.27 -8.67 18.69
C GLN A 180 3.29 -9.35 17.74
N PRO A 181 2.93 -10.25 16.82
CA PRO A 181 3.89 -10.81 15.87
C PRO A 181 4.59 -9.76 15.01
N ASN A 182 3.85 -8.71 14.59
CA ASN A 182 4.42 -7.61 13.82
C ASN A 182 5.29 -6.69 14.70
N VAL A 183 4.88 -6.46 15.96
CA VAL A 183 5.67 -5.70 16.95
C VAL A 183 7.02 -6.39 17.17
N SER A 184 7.00 -7.69 17.47
CA SER A 184 8.22 -8.48 17.65
C SER A 184 9.12 -8.45 16.42
N SER A 185 8.54 -8.52 15.21
CA SER A 185 9.32 -8.42 13.96
C SER A 185 9.99 -7.05 13.81
N MET A 186 9.30 -5.95 14.15
CA MET A 186 9.88 -4.60 14.11
C MET A 186 11.05 -4.46 15.08
N GLU A 187 10.90 -4.98 16.29
CA GLU A 187 11.94 -4.96 17.33
C GLU A 187 13.14 -5.82 16.94
N MET A 188 12.92 -7.00 16.35
CA MET A 188 14.01 -7.84 15.80
C MET A 188 14.76 -7.15 14.66
N TYR A 189 14.12 -6.28 13.87
CA TYR A 189 14.81 -5.43 12.89
C TYR A 189 15.49 -4.21 13.52
N GLY A 190 15.45 -4.06 14.85
CA GLY A 190 16.10 -2.96 15.58
C GLY A 190 15.27 -1.68 15.66
N ALA A 191 14.02 -1.69 15.27
CA ALA A 191 13.15 -0.53 15.43
C ALA A 191 12.64 -0.40 16.87
N LYS A 192 12.41 0.85 17.31
CA LYS A 192 11.71 1.14 18.57
C LYS A 192 10.20 1.29 18.28
N VAL A 193 9.39 0.47 18.93
CA VAL A 193 7.93 0.59 18.82
C VAL A 193 7.42 1.45 19.96
N HIS A 194 6.76 2.56 19.62
CA HIS A 194 6.17 3.49 20.59
C HIS A 194 4.64 3.31 20.62
N ALA A 195 4.14 2.79 21.74
CA ALA A 195 2.71 2.62 21.95
C ALA A 195 2.03 3.96 22.27
N VAL A 196 1.10 4.40 21.42
CA VAL A 196 0.34 5.64 21.59
C VAL A 196 -0.88 5.35 22.45
N THR A 197 -0.92 5.97 23.64
CA THR A 197 -1.97 5.77 24.66
C THR A 197 -3.03 6.86 24.69
N SER A 198 -2.89 7.91 23.87
CA SER A 198 -3.84 9.01 23.76
C SER A 198 -4.93 8.74 22.70
N GLY A 199 -6.06 9.45 22.81
CA GLY A 199 -7.16 9.39 21.86
C GLY A 199 -7.83 8.01 21.78
N SER A 200 -8.15 7.56 20.58
CA SER A 200 -8.72 6.21 20.33
C SER A 200 -7.70 5.09 20.46
N ARG A 201 -6.42 5.40 20.59
CA ARG A 201 -5.29 4.46 20.71
C ARG A 201 -5.20 3.51 19.52
N THR A 202 -5.50 4.04 18.33
CA THR A 202 -5.47 3.33 17.03
C THR A 202 -4.61 4.07 16.01
N LEU A 203 -4.59 3.62 14.76
CA LEU A 203 -3.81 4.19 13.65
C LEU A 203 -3.97 5.72 13.54
N LYS A 204 -5.17 6.29 13.73
CA LYS A 204 -5.38 7.74 13.65
C LYS A 204 -4.48 8.51 14.62
N ASP A 205 -4.37 8.04 15.85
CA ASP A 205 -3.55 8.69 16.87
C ASP A 205 -2.06 8.42 16.69
N ALA A 206 -1.70 7.25 16.15
CA ALA A 206 -0.33 6.95 15.73
C ALA A 206 0.16 7.93 14.65
N VAL A 207 -0.67 8.25 13.63
CA VAL A 207 -0.36 9.27 12.62
C VAL A 207 -0.16 10.64 13.28
N ASN A 208 -1.05 11.04 14.19
CA ASN A 208 -0.94 12.33 14.88
C ASN A 208 0.36 12.43 15.70
N GLU A 209 0.77 11.35 16.36
CA GLU A 209 2.01 11.33 17.15
C GLU A 209 3.26 11.37 16.26
N ALA A 210 3.27 10.61 15.17
CA ALA A 210 4.34 10.66 14.18
C ALA A 210 4.50 12.08 13.59
N MET A 211 3.39 12.74 13.27
CA MET A 211 3.44 14.13 12.77
C MET A 211 3.96 15.12 13.83
N ARG A 212 3.64 14.94 15.12
CA ARG A 212 4.19 15.77 16.20
C ARG A 212 5.69 15.61 16.34
N ASP A 213 6.17 14.35 16.35
CA ASP A 213 7.60 14.07 16.41
C ASP A 213 8.34 14.64 15.18
N TRP A 214 7.76 14.48 13.99
CA TRP A 214 8.36 15.03 12.78
C TRP A 214 8.46 16.57 12.84
N ALA A 215 7.42 17.23 13.32
CA ALA A 215 7.41 18.67 13.49
C ALA A 215 8.47 19.17 14.50
N ALA A 216 8.78 18.36 15.50
CA ALA A 216 9.81 18.66 16.50
C ALA A 216 11.25 18.38 16.00
N ASN A 217 11.44 17.50 15.03
CA ASN A 217 12.74 17.00 14.58
C ASN A 217 12.91 16.99 13.04
N PRO A 218 12.51 18.03 12.29
CA PRO A 218 12.41 17.97 10.82
C PRO A 218 13.77 17.83 10.12
N ASP A 219 14.84 18.38 10.72
CA ASP A 219 16.16 18.43 10.06
C ASP A 219 16.85 17.05 10.04
N THR A 220 16.67 16.23 11.07
CA THR A 220 17.34 14.94 11.22
C THR A 220 16.46 13.74 10.89
N THR A 221 15.16 13.94 10.84
CA THR A 221 14.15 12.87 10.78
C THR A 221 13.35 12.94 9.49
N HIS A 222 13.10 11.80 8.86
CA HIS A 222 12.12 11.65 7.78
C HIS A 222 10.91 10.86 8.27
N TYR A 223 9.72 11.37 7.96
CA TYR A 223 8.48 10.65 8.18
C TYR A 223 8.18 9.75 6.96
N CYS A 224 8.38 8.45 7.13
CA CYS A 224 8.07 7.43 6.13
C CYS A 224 6.57 7.11 6.16
N LEU A 225 5.76 7.81 5.36
CA LEU A 225 4.32 7.67 5.34
C LEU A 225 3.89 6.40 4.59
N GLY A 226 3.02 5.60 5.21
CA GLY A 226 2.70 4.24 4.78
C GLY A 226 1.68 4.08 3.66
N SER A 227 1.07 5.16 3.17
CA SER A 227 0.05 5.07 2.14
C SER A 227 0.08 6.27 1.18
N ALA A 228 -0.65 6.18 0.05
CA ALA A 228 -0.73 7.22 -0.97
C ALA A 228 -1.71 8.33 -0.56
N LEU A 229 -1.53 8.85 0.65
CA LEU A 229 -2.34 9.88 1.30
C LEU A 229 -1.44 10.86 2.05
N GLY A 230 -2.03 11.79 2.81
CA GLY A 230 -1.26 12.81 3.50
C GLY A 230 -0.98 14.05 2.64
N PRO A 231 -0.20 15.02 3.16
CA PRO A 231 0.15 16.23 2.43
C PRO A 231 1.06 15.92 1.23
N ALA A 232 0.97 16.72 0.18
CA ALA A 232 1.94 16.63 -0.91
C ALA A 232 3.38 16.85 -0.39
N PRO A 233 4.41 16.10 -0.86
CA PRO A 233 4.40 15.24 -2.05
C PRO A 233 4.08 13.75 -1.78
N PHE A 234 3.68 13.35 -0.57
CA PHE A 234 3.52 11.93 -0.23
C PHE A 234 2.62 11.13 -1.20
N PRO A 235 1.45 11.64 -1.65
CA PRO A 235 0.62 10.87 -2.58
C PRO A 235 1.34 10.51 -3.88
N ASP A 236 2.06 11.47 -4.48
CA ASP A 236 2.85 11.23 -5.71
C ASP A 236 4.03 10.29 -5.45
N MET A 237 4.76 10.52 -4.37
CA MET A 237 5.93 9.74 -4.01
C MET A 237 5.59 8.28 -3.73
N VAL A 238 4.52 8.03 -2.95
CA VAL A 238 4.07 6.67 -2.64
C VAL A 238 3.55 5.97 -3.90
N ARG A 239 2.77 6.69 -4.74
CA ARG A 239 2.34 6.14 -6.04
C ARG A 239 3.55 5.70 -6.86
N GLU A 240 4.58 6.56 -7.00
CA GLU A 240 5.75 6.24 -7.83
C GLU A 240 6.48 5.00 -7.32
N PHE A 241 6.81 4.93 -6.02
CA PHE A 241 7.49 3.77 -5.47
C PHE A 241 6.65 2.48 -5.52
N GLN A 242 5.33 2.59 -5.52
CA GLN A 242 4.42 1.44 -5.67
C GLN A 242 4.12 1.10 -7.14
N SER A 243 4.40 2.00 -8.09
CA SER A 243 4.08 1.81 -9.51
C SER A 243 4.78 0.62 -10.14
N VAL A 244 5.86 0.13 -9.52
CA VAL A 244 6.55 -1.10 -9.91
C VAL A 244 5.59 -2.29 -10.03
N ILE A 245 4.54 -2.35 -9.19
CA ILE A 245 3.52 -3.41 -9.24
C ILE A 245 2.80 -3.40 -10.59
N GLY A 246 2.26 -2.24 -10.97
CA GLY A 246 1.53 -2.09 -12.23
C GLY A 246 2.42 -2.19 -13.46
N LYS A 247 3.64 -1.62 -13.40
CA LYS A 247 4.65 -1.71 -14.48
C LYS A 247 4.97 -3.17 -14.81
N GLU A 248 5.20 -3.99 -13.78
CA GLU A 248 5.42 -5.43 -13.95
C GLU A 248 4.20 -6.14 -14.54
N VAL A 249 2.99 -5.86 -14.02
CA VAL A 249 1.76 -6.49 -14.54
C VAL A 249 1.55 -6.14 -16.01
N LYS A 250 1.74 -4.88 -16.40
CA LYS A 250 1.60 -4.44 -17.80
C LYS A 250 2.54 -5.22 -18.71
N ARG A 251 3.79 -5.38 -18.31
CA ARG A 251 4.79 -6.15 -19.04
C ARG A 251 4.48 -7.66 -19.05
N GLN A 252 4.19 -8.25 -17.88
CA GLN A 252 3.88 -9.68 -17.75
C GLN A 252 2.63 -10.08 -18.53
N CYS A 253 1.62 -9.19 -18.58
CA CYS A 253 0.45 -9.41 -19.42
C CYS A 253 0.79 -9.35 -20.91
N ALA A 254 1.60 -8.38 -21.33
CA ALA A 254 2.02 -8.25 -22.73
C ALA A 254 2.83 -9.48 -23.20
N GLU A 255 3.80 -9.95 -22.40
CA GLU A 255 4.63 -11.12 -22.69
C GLU A 255 3.80 -12.41 -22.84
N ARG A 256 2.66 -12.50 -22.15
CA ARG A 256 1.76 -13.67 -22.16
C ARG A 256 0.54 -13.49 -23.06
N ASN A 257 0.45 -12.37 -23.82
CA ASN A 257 -0.69 -12.02 -24.65
C ASN A 257 -2.02 -11.97 -23.84
N ILE A 258 -1.96 -11.56 -22.57
CA ILE A 258 -3.13 -11.38 -21.71
C ILE A 258 -3.63 -9.95 -21.89
N LYS A 259 -4.92 -9.79 -22.18
CA LYS A 259 -5.62 -8.50 -22.22
C LYS A 259 -6.57 -8.43 -21.01
N PRO A 260 -6.18 -7.77 -19.90
CA PRO A 260 -7.04 -7.69 -18.74
C PRO A 260 -8.33 -6.90 -19.06
N GLU A 261 -9.49 -7.45 -18.72
CA GLU A 261 -10.76 -6.73 -18.71
C GLU A 261 -10.86 -5.83 -17.48
N ALA A 262 -10.32 -6.30 -16.35
CA ALA A 262 -10.30 -5.55 -15.10
C ALA A 262 -9.04 -5.83 -14.29
N LEU A 263 -8.58 -4.80 -13.58
CA LEU A 263 -7.60 -4.86 -12.50
C LEU A 263 -8.32 -4.63 -11.18
N ILE A 264 -8.13 -5.53 -10.22
CA ILE A 264 -8.84 -5.51 -8.93
C ILE A 264 -7.83 -5.42 -7.79
N ALA A 265 -7.97 -4.43 -6.92
CA ALA A 265 -7.13 -4.25 -5.75
C ALA A 265 -7.94 -3.80 -4.54
N CYS A 266 -7.57 -4.25 -3.34
CA CYS A 266 -8.15 -3.72 -2.12
C CYS A 266 -7.74 -2.26 -1.89
N CYS A 267 -8.57 -1.49 -1.20
CA CYS A 267 -8.35 -0.08 -0.98
C CYS A 267 -8.58 0.32 0.48
N GLY A 268 -7.47 0.48 1.24
CA GLY A 268 -7.42 1.25 2.47
C GLY A 268 -7.09 2.70 2.14
N GLY A 269 -5.94 3.22 2.58
CA GLY A 269 -5.44 4.53 2.11
C GLY A 269 -5.08 4.54 0.62
N GLY A 270 -4.92 3.37 -0.02
CA GLY A 270 -4.84 3.21 -1.46
C GLY A 270 -3.44 3.00 -2.04
N SER A 271 -2.41 2.71 -1.22
CA SER A 271 -1.04 2.56 -1.74
C SER A 271 -0.88 1.44 -2.76
N ASN A 272 -1.42 0.25 -2.46
CA ASN A 272 -1.33 -0.87 -3.39
C ASN A 272 -2.17 -0.65 -4.66
N SER A 273 -3.39 -0.16 -4.51
CA SER A 273 -4.29 0.05 -5.64
C SER A 273 -3.77 1.13 -6.58
N ILE A 274 -3.31 2.29 -6.07
CA ILE A 274 -2.79 3.34 -6.94
C ILE A 274 -1.50 2.93 -7.64
N GLY A 275 -0.60 2.21 -6.96
CA GLY A 275 0.62 1.69 -7.58
C GLY A 275 0.34 0.64 -8.66
N PHE A 276 -0.64 -0.23 -8.40
CA PHE A 276 -1.09 -1.23 -9.36
C PHE A 276 -1.79 -0.61 -10.58
N PHE A 277 -2.59 0.44 -10.35
CA PHE A 277 -3.33 1.12 -11.41
C PHE A 277 -2.50 2.15 -12.19
N ALA A 278 -1.42 2.68 -11.61
CA ALA A 278 -0.66 3.81 -12.15
C ALA A 278 -0.40 3.73 -13.67
N PRO A 279 0.15 2.66 -14.25
CA PRO A 279 0.46 2.61 -15.68
C PRO A 279 -0.77 2.44 -16.59
N PHE A 280 -1.97 2.35 -16.02
CA PHE A 280 -3.22 2.17 -16.75
C PHE A 280 -4.20 3.33 -16.58
N ILE A 281 -3.87 4.34 -15.77
CA ILE A 281 -4.80 5.44 -15.42
C ILE A 281 -5.29 6.18 -16.67
N ASP A 282 -4.38 6.45 -17.61
CA ASP A 282 -4.67 7.20 -18.83
C ASP A 282 -5.24 6.36 -19.98
N GLU A 283 -5.35 5.04 -19.79
CA GLU A 283 -5.91 4.13 -20.77
C GLU A 283 -7.42 3.97 -20.53
N LYS A 284 -8.20 3.67 -21.58
CA LYS A 284 -9.64 3.39 -21.44
C LYS A 284 -9.89 2.01 -20.80
N GLU A 285 -9.02 1.07 -21.12
CA GLU A 285 -9.02 -0.30 -20.62
C GLU A 285 -7.64 -0.60 -19.98
N PRO A 286 -7.58 -1.48 -19.00
CA PRO A 286 -8.66 -2.21 -18.34
C PRO A 286 -9.51 -1.34 -17.40
N ARG A 287 -10.67 -1.85 -16.97
CA ARG A 287 -11.42 -1.32 -15.81
C ARG A 287 -10.52 -1.38 -14.58
N LEU A 288 -10.55 -0.34 -13.74
CA LEU A 288 -9.78 -0.27 -12.50
C LEU A 288 -10.76 -0.35 -11.33
N ILE A 289 -10.72 -1.43 -10.54
CA ILE A 289 -11.69 -1.69 -9.47
C ILE A 289 -10.97 -1.68 -8.12
N ALA A 290 -11.32 -0.70 -7.29
CA ALA A 290 -10.83 -0.56 -5.93
C ALA A 290 -11.88 -1.08 -4.94
N VAL A 291 -11.49 -2.05 -4.11
CA VAL A 291 -12.40 -2.74 -3.18
C VAL A 291 -12.17 -2.26 -1.77
N GLU A 292 -13.18 -1.60 -1.19
CA GLU A 292 -13.17 -1.09 0.17
C GLU A 292 -13.65 -2.14 1.18
N ALA A 293 -13.35 -1.92 2.46
CA ALA A 293 -13.84 -2.79 3.53
C ALA A 293 -15.29 -2.45 3.87
N GLY A 294 -16.21 -3.34 3.50
CA GLY A 294 -17.63 -3.28 3.86
C GLY A 294 -17.91 -3.67 5.31
N GLY A 295 -16.90 -4.16 6.03
CA GLY A 295 -17.00 -4.53 7.44
C GLY A 295 -18.13 -5.52 7.70
N ILE A 296 -18.96 -5.22 8.71
CA ILE A 296 -20.11 -6.07 9.06
C ILE A 296 -21.43 -5.56 8.48
N GLY A 297 -21.44 -4.35 7.89
CA GLY A 297 -22.66 -3.75 7.35
C GLY A 297 -22.50 -2.29 6.96
N PRO A 298 -23.58 -1.65 6.46
CA PRO A 298 -23.56 -0.29 5.94
C PRO A 298 -23.70 0.81 7.00
N GLY A 299 -23.87 0.45 8.27
CA GLY A 299 -24.06 1.41 9.37
C GLY A 299 -22.79 2.20 9.70
N VAL A 300 -22.98 3.33 10.41
CA VAL A 300 -21.87 4.14 10.90
C VAL A 300 -21.07 3.34 11.93
N GLY A 301 -19.74 3.29 11.73
CA GLY A 301 -18.84 2.49 12.58
C GLY A 301 -18.86 0.98 12.27
N GLU A 302 -19.59 0.53 11.27
CA GLU A 302 -19.65 -0.87 10.85
C GLU A 302 -18.77 -1.21 9.65
N ASN A 303 -18.25 -0.21 8.95
CA ASN A 303 -17.39 -0.37 7.76
C ASN A 303 -16.30 0.70 7.70
N ALA A 304 -15.44 0.59 6.67
CA ALA A 304 -14.46 1.59 6.29
C ALA A 304 -14.57 1.90 4.79
N SER A 305 -15.77 2.23 4.32
CA SER A 305 -16.10 2.49 2.93
C SER A 305 -16.20 4.00 2.65
N ARG A 306 -15.09 4.62 2.22
CA ARG A 306 -14.95 6.08 2.01
C ARG A 306 -15.54 6.55 0.69
N MET A 307 -15.65 5.68 -0.32
CA MET A 307 -16.20 6.02 -1.64
C MET A 307 -17.59 5.44 -1.87
N THR A 308 -17.85 4.26 -1.28
CA THR A 308 -19.14 3.55 -1.43
C THR A 308 -20.08 3.76 -0.24
N GLY A 309 -19.57 4.22 0.91
CA GLY A 309 -20.35 4.39 2.14
C GLY A 309 -21.17 5.69 2.20
N ASN A 310 -22.29 5.64 2.92
CA ASN A 310 -23.24 6.76 3.05
C ASN A 310 -22.70 7.94 3.90
N ALA A 311 -21.77 7.69 4.82
CA ALA A 311 -21.16 8.71 5.69
C ALA A 311 -19.92 9.37 5.09
N SER A 312 -19.67 9.14 3.79
CA SER A 312 -18.53 9.71 3.07
C SER A 312 -18.73 11.20 2.78
N ARG A 313 -17.77 12.03 3.20
CA ARG A 313 -17.77 13.49 2.99
C ARG A 313 -16.41 13.94 2.47
N GLU A 314 -16.39 15.08 1.76
CA GLU A 314 -15.14 15.79 1.48
C GLU A 314 -14.70 16.54 2.74
N GLY A 315 -13.40 16.45 3.06
CA GLY A 315 -12.85 17.10 4.23
C GLY A 315 -11.35 17.25 4.15
N ILE A 316 -10.78 17.88 5.18
CA ILE A 316 -9.34 18.04 5.36
C ILE A 316 -8.98 17.35 6.68
N LEU A 317 -8.10 16.37 6.61
CA LEU A 317 -7.60 15.65 7.78
C LEU A 317 -6.13 15.28 7.55
N GLN A 318 -5.31 15.33 8.60
CA GLN A 318 -3.90 14.91 8.56
C GLN A 318 -3.11 15.48 7.37
N GLY A 319 -3.37 16.75 7.06
CA GLY A 319 -2.58 17.54 6.10
C GLY A 319 -3.03 17.49 4.64
N TYR A 320 -4.13 16.84 4.30
CA TYR A 320 -4.62 16.75 2.94
C TYR A 320 -6.14 16.80 2.83
N LYS A 321 -6.63 17.28 1.68
CA LYS A 321 -8.07 17.25 1.33
C LYS A 321 -8.37 15.97 0.55
N SER A 322 -9.42 15.24 0.98
CA SER A 322 -9.88 14.03 0.30
C SER A 322 -11.32 13.69 0.70
N ARG A 323 -11.70 12.42 0.51
CA ARG A 323 -12.94 11.86 1.04
C ARG A 323 -12.65 11.07 2.31
N PHE A 324 -13.50 11.31 3.30
CA PHE A 324 -13.38 10.70 4.63
C PHE A 324 -14.75 10.28 5.14
N LEU A 325 -14.76 9.36 6.09
CA LEU A 325 -15.94 9.09 6.92
C LEU A 325 -15.95 10.13 8.05
N LEU A 326 -16.84 11.10 7.94
CA LEU A 326 -16.94 12.24 8.89
C LEU A 326 -18.37 12.39 9.36
N ASP A 327 -18.52 12.87 10.60
CA ASP A 327 -19.79 13.36 11.14
C ASP A 327 -20.13 14.76 10.60
N ASP A 328 -21.23 15.34 11.07
CA ASP A 328 -21.70 16.65 10.63
C ASP A 328 -20.80 17.81 11.09
N ASP A 329 -20.03 17.61 12.16
CA ASP A 329 -19.04 18.56 12.68
C ASP A 329 -17.65 18.39 12.04
N GLY A 330 -17.51 17.46 11.08
CA GLY A 330 -16.26 17.18 10.37
C GLY A 330 -15.27 16.33 11.16
N GLN A 331 -15.70 15.67 12.24
CA GLN A 331 -14.86 14.75 13.00
C GLN A 331 -14.83 13.37 12.34
N ALA A 332 -13.68 12.69 12.44
CA ALA A 332 -13.54 11.35 11.92
C ALA A 332 -14.44 10.36 12.67
N LEU A 333 -15.32 9.71 11.92
CA LEU A 333 -16.16 8.63 12.44
C LEU A 333 -15.34 7.38 12.76
N PRO A 334 -15.77 6.55 13.71
CA PRO A 334 -15.19 5.23 13.92
C PRO A 334 -15.36 4.36 12.66
N THR A 335 -14.38 3.52 12.41
CA THR A 335 -14.37 2.57 11.30
C THR A 335 -14.29 1.14 11.84
N ARG A 336 -14.63 0.17 11.00
CA ARG A 336 -14.53 -1.25 11.32
C ARG A 336 -14.19 -2.08 10.10
N SER A 337 -13.20 -2.94 10.26
CA SER A 337 -12.85 -4.00 9.32
C SER A 337 -12.15 -5.13 10.07
N ILE A 338 -12.38 -6.38 9.66
CA ILE A 338 -11.59 -7.53 10.10
C ILE A 338 -10.12 -7.38 9.67
N SER A 339 -9.90 -6.61 8.61
CA SER A 339 -8.57 -6.24 8.09
C SER A 339 -8.12 -4.92 8.69
N ALA A 340 -7.18 -4.95 9.62
CA ALA A 340 -6.66 -3.73 10.25
C ALA A 340 -5.98 -2.78 9.24
N GLY A 341 -5.44 -3.29 8.12
CA GLY A 341 -4.82 -2.47 7.07
C GLY A 341 -5.81 -1.71 6.20
N LEU A 342 -7.11 -2.04 6.24
CA LEU A 342 -8.19 -1.30 5.57
C LEU A 342 -9.01 -0.43 6.55
N ASP A 343 -8.77 -0.56 7.85
CA ASP A 343 -9.53 0.09 8.92
C ASP A 343 -9.04 1.53 9.15
N TYR A 344 -9.39 2.43 8.22
CA TYR A 344 -9.03 3.83 8.26
C TYR A 344 -10.10 4.70 7.60
N CYS A 345 -10.35 5.88 8.18
CA CYS A 345 -11.45 6.75 7.78
C CYS A 345 -11.22 7.55 6.48
N GLY A 346 -10.01 7.59 5.92
CA GLY A 346 -9.66 8.40 4.75
C GLY A 346 -9.19 7.58 3.55
N ILE A 347 -9.18 8.22 2.38
CA ILE A 347 -8.64 7.65 1.13
C ILE A 347 -7.63 8.61 0.50
N GLY A 348 -6.69 8.08 -0.27
CA GLY A 348 -5.71 8.86 -1.02
C GLY A 348 -6.38 9.86 -1.99
N PRO A 349 -5.85 11.10 -2.10
CA PRO A 349 -6.50 12.16 -2.87
C PRO A 349 -6.57 11.85 -4.37
N GLN A 350 -5.58 11.16 -4.92
CA GLN A 350 -5.60 10.75 -6.32
C GLN A 350 -6.72 9.73 -6.59
N LEU A 351 -6.88 8.73 -5.71
CA LEU A 351 -7.96 7.74 -5.84
C LEU A 351 -9.34 8.38 -5.67
N ALA A 352 -9.50 9.33 -4.74
CA ALA A 352 -10.73 10.11 -4.61
C ALA A 352 -11.06 10.86 -5.90
N SER A 353 -10.06 11.48 -6.53
CA SER A 353 -10.19 12.15 -7.83
C SER A 353 -10.57 11.20 -8.94
N LEU A 354 -9.88 10.06 -9.06
CA LEU A 354 -10.15 9.04 -10.08
C LEU A 354 -11.52 8.39 -9.91
N GLY A 355 -11.98 8.20 -8.68
CA GLY A 355 -13.34 7.76 -8.40
C GLY A 355 -14.40 8.79 -8.81
N LYS A 356 -14.16 10.07 -8.53
CA LYS A 356 -15.06 11.16 -8.91
C LYS A 356 -15.17 11.31 -10.44
N THR A 357 -14.09 11.09 -11.16
CA THR A 357 -14.10 11.13 -12.65
C THR A 357 -14.61 9.83 -13.29
N GLY A 358 -14.85 8.78 -12.51
CA GLY A 358 -15.30 7.48 -13.01
C GLY A 358 -14.19 6.63 -13.63
N ARG A 359 -12.91 7.03 -13.52
CA ARG A 359 -11.80 6.20 -14.02
C ARG A 359 -11.53 4.99 -13.14
N VAL A 360 -11.72 5.12 -11.84
CA VAL A 360 -11.66 4.02 -10.87
C VAL A 360 -13.07 3.74 -10.34
N GLU A 361 -13.50 2.51 -10.50
CA GLU A 361 -14.73 1.99 -9.92
C GLU A 361 -14.47 1.57 -8.47
N PHE A 362 -15.39 1.93 -7.58
CA PHE A 362 -15.30 1.50 -6.18
C PHE A 362 -16.40 0.51 -5.86
N THR A 363 -15.99 -0.59 -5.23
CA THR A 363 -16.88 -1.61 -4.67
C THR A 363 -16.52 -1.86 -3.22
N SER A 364 -17.29 -2.65 -2.51
CA SER A 364 -16.97 -3.08 -1.16
C SER A 364 -17.18 -4.57 -0.98
N ALA A 365 -16.40 -5.16 -0.07
CA ALA A 365 -16.58 -6.54 0.36
C ALA A 365 -16.77 -6.59 1.88
N LEU A 366 -17.72 -7.40 2.35
CA LEU A 366 -17.95 -7.64 3.76
C LEU A 366 -16.84 -8.52 4.36
N ASP A 367 -16.65 -8.43 5.67
CA ASP A 367 -15.70 -9.27 6.42
C ASP A 367 -15.91 -10.78 6.13
N LYS A 368 -17.18 -11.21 6.05
CA LYS A 368 -17.53 -12.58 5.71
C LYS A 368 -17.07 -12.96 4.30
N GLU A 369 -17.28 -12.09 3.32
CA GLU A 369 -16.87 -12.34 1.93
C GLU A 369 -15.35 -12.41 1.81
N ALA A 370 -14.61 -11.57 2.56
CA ALA A 370 -13.16 -11.61 2.61
C ALA A 370 -12.65 -12.94 3.22
N LEU A 371 -13.25 -13.41 4.31
CA LEU A 371 -12.93 -14.72 4.90
C LEU A 371 -13.22 -15.89 3.94
N GLU A 372 -14.33 -15.85 3.23
CA GLU A 372 -14.68 -16.84 2.21
C GLU A 372 -13.65 -16.84 1.07
N ALA A 373 -13.18 -15.67 0.65
CA ALA A 373 -12.13 -15.55 -0.37
C ALA A 373 -10.78 -16.12 0.10
N VAL A 374 -10.36 -15.86 1.35
CA VAL A 374 -9.15 -16.50 1.93
C VAL A 374 -9.26 -18.02 1.81
N LYS A 375 -10.37 -18.58 2.26
CA LYS A 375 -10.59 -20.04 2.23
C LYS A 375 -10.64 -20.58 0.80
N PHE A 376 -11.30 -19.87 -0.10
CA PHE A 376 -11.45 -20.28 -1.50
C PHE A 376 -10.10 -20.37 -2.22
N PHE A 377 -9.30 -19.30 -2.17
CA PHE A 377 -8.00 -19.29 -2.87
C PHE A 377 -6.96 -20.18 -2.18
N ALA A 378 -6.97 -20.26 -0.86
CA ALA A 378 -6.09 -21.19 -0.14
C ALA A 378 -6.36 -22.64 -0.52
N LYS A 379 -7.63 -23.06 -0.58
CA LYS A 379 -8.02 -24.43 -0.90
C LYS A 379 -7.75 -24.80 -2.36
N ASN A 380 -8.00 -23.87 -3.30
CA ASN A 380 -8.04 -24.19 -4.71
C ASN A 380 -6.74 -23.82 -5.46
N GLU A 381 -5.96 -22.87 -4.95
CA GLU A 381 -4.73 -22.38 -5.59
C GLU A 381 -3.48 -22.51 -4.69
N GLY A 382 -3.65 -22.89 -3.43
CA GLY A 382 -2.55 -22.89 -2.46
C GLY A 382 -2.03 -21.47 -2.14
N VAL A 383 -2.85 -20.45 -2.36
CA VAL A 383 -2.49 -19.04 -2.16
C VAL A 383 -3.23 -18.48 -0.97
N LEU A 384 -2.51 -18.15 0.09
CA LEU A 384 -3.06 -17.59 1.31
C LEU A 384 -3.05 -16.05 1.26
N PHE A 385 -4.18 -15.46 0.90
CA PHE A 385 -4.36 -14.01 0.87
C PHE A 385 -4.31 -13.40 2.27
N ALA A 386 -3.61 -12.28 2.43
CA ALA A 386 -3.81 -11.42 3.60
C ALA A 386 -5.25 -10.91 3.66
N MET A 387 -5.76 -10.66 4.85
CA MET A 387 -7.13 -10.18 5.05
C MET A 387 -7.45 -8.93 4.22
N GLU A 388 -6.47 -8.04 4.04
CA GLU A 388 -6.60 -6.86 3.17
C GLU A 388 -6.91 -7.28 1.73
N SER A 389 -6.02 -8.06 1.14
CA SER A 389 -6.11 -8.47 -0.27
C SER A 389 -7.25 -9.46 -0.54
N ALA A 390 -7.75 -10.13 0.50
CA ALA A 390 -8.92 -11.00 0.42
C ALA A 390 -10.19 -10.25 0.00
N HIS A 391 -10.29 -8.94 0.29
CA HIS A 391 -11.39 -8.11 -0.22
C HIS A 391 -11.35 -8.02 -1.75
N ALA A 392 -10.16 -7.86 -2.35
CA ALA A 392 -10.02 -7.91 -3.81
C ALA A 392 -10.31 -9.32 -4.36
N GLY A 393 -9.91 -10.37 -3.63
CA GLY A 393 -10.27 -11.77 -3.94
C GLY A 393 -11.78 -12.00 -3.94
N ALA A 394 -12.50 -11.44 -2.96
CA ALA A 394 -13.96 -11.52 -2.89
C ALA A 394 -14.64 -10.86 -4.10
N GLU A 395 -14.15 -9.71 -4.55
CA GLU A 395 -14.66 -9.05 -5.75
C GLU A 395 -14.37 -9.89 -7.01
N ALA A 396 -13.20 -10.51 -7.10
CA ALA A 396 -12.87 -11.39 -8.21
C ALA A 396 -13.83 -12.60 -8.29
N ILE A 397 -14.18 -13.19 -7.15
CA ILE A 397 -15.17 -14.28 -7.06
C ILE A 397 -16.55 -13.80 -7.57
N LYS A 398 -16.94 -12.56 -7.26
CA LYS A 398 -18.20 -11.99 -7.71
C LYS A 398 -18.21 -11.60 -9.20
N LEU A 399 -17.08 -11.13 -9.72
CA LEU A 399 -16.95 -10.60 -11.07
C LEU A 399 -16.70 -11.67 -12.13
N ALA A 400 -15.82 -12.65 -11.86
CA ALA A 400 -15.38 -13.63 -12.85
C ALA A 400 -16.55 -14.38 -13.53
N PRO A 401 -17.58 -14.87 -12.81
CA PRO A 401 -18.70 -15.57 -13.43
C PRO A 401 -19.57 -14.70 -14.38
N LYS A 402 -19.47 -13.37 -14.24
CA LYS A 402 -20.27 -12.42 -15.05
C LYS A 402 -19.59 -12.06 -16.38
N LEU A 403 -18.36 -12.49 -16.57
CA LEU A 403 -17.56 -12.19 -17.76
C LEU A 403 -17.40 -13.43 -18.66
N GLY A 404 -17.10 -13.22 -19.95
CA GLY A 404 -16.84 -14.31 -20.89
C GLY A 404 -15.55 -15.09 -20.54
N LYS A 405 -15.49 -16.35 -20.97
CA LYS A 405 -14.31 -17.23 -20.74
C LYS A 405 -13.06 -16.78 -21.48
N ASP A 406 -13.21 -15.95 -22.50
CA ASP A 406 -12.15 -15.30 -23.26
C ASP A 406 -11.56 -14.06 -22.57
N LYS A 407 -12.21 -13.60 -21.48
CA LYS A 407 -11.79 -12.45 -20.70
C LYS A 407 -10.82 -12.85 -19.59
N ALA A 408 -10.00 -11.90 -19.17
CA ALA A 408 -9.07 -12.06 -18.06
C ALA A 408 -9.25 -10.94 -17.02
N ILE A 409 -9.11 -11.26 -15.74
CA ILE A 409 -9.02 -10.28 -14.66
C ILE A 409 -7.72 -10.49 -13.90
N VAL A 410 -7.11 -9.42 -13.43
CA VAL A 410 -5.90 -9.48 -12.60
C VAL A 410 -6.22 -8.94 -11.21
N VAL A 411 -5.93 -9.75 -10.20
CA VAL A 411 -6.13 -9.44 -8.78
C VAL A 411 -4.79 -9.17 -8.12
N ASN A 412 -4.66 -8.04 -7.45
CA ASN A 412 -3.46 -7.76 -6.66
C ASN A 412 -3.56 -8.40 -5.27
N MET A 413 -2.85 -9.52 -5.04
CA MET A 413 -2.60 -10.05 -3.71
C MET A 413 -1.53 -9.22 -3.03
N SER A 414 -1.94 -8.09 -2.46
CA SER A 414 -1.05 -7.06 -1.92
C SER A 414 -0.23 -7.50 -0.69
N GLY A 415 -0.59 -8.61 -0.07
CA GLY A 415 0.11 -9.24 1.03
C GLY A 415 -0.33 -10.68 1.23
N ARG A 416 0.53 -11.49 1.89
CA ARG A 416 0.25 -12.88 2.25
C ARG A 416 -0.36 -13.00 3.65
N GLY A 417 -1.16 -14.03 3.86
CA GLY A 417 -2.01 -14.19 5.05
C GLY A 417 -1.40 -14.97 6.22
N ASP A 418 -0.14 -15.39 6.14
CA ASP A 418 0.56 -16.04 7.26
C ASP A 418 0.66 -15.13 8.51
N LYS A 419 0.68 -13.81 8.33
CA LYS A 419 0.58 -12.84 9.42
C LYS A 419 -0.79 -12.81 10.12
N ASP A 420 -1.82 -13.30 9.45
CA ASP A 420 -3.22 -13.19 9.90
C ASP A 420 -3.73 -14.44 10.61
N ILE A 421 -2.85 -15.39 10.91
CA ILE A 421 -3.22 -16.67 11.54
C ILE A 421 -3.96 -16.50 12.89
N PHE A 422 -3.63 -15.46 13.66
CA PHE A 422 -4.32 -15.11 14.90
C PHE A 422 -5.73 -14.54 14.68
N ILE A 423 -6.09 -14.21 13.44
CA ILE A 423 -7.43 -13.79 13.03
C ILE A 423 -8.16 -14.97 12.37
N THR A 424 -7.50 -15.63 11.41
CA THR A 424 -8.12 -16.65 10.58
C THR A 424 -8.29 -17.99 11.29
N CYS A 425 -7.32 -18.43 12.12
CA CYS A 425 -7.42 -19.69 12.84
C CYS A 425 -8.56 -19.71 13.87
N PRO A 426 -8.78 -18.67 14.71
CA PRO A 426 -9.94 -18.62 15.59
C PRO A 426 -11.29 -18.70 14.87
N VAL A 427 -11.35 -18.22 13.62
CA VAL A 427 -12.59 -18.26 12.82
C VAL A 427 -12.79 -19.63 12.16
N PHE A 428 -11.73 -20.22 11.60
CA PHE A 428 -11.85 -21.45 10.82
C PHE A 428 -11.69 -22.72 11.64
N ARG A 429 -10.95 -22.66 12.76
CA ARG A 429 -10.63 -23.80 13.63
C ARG A 429 -10.59 -23.38 15.11
N PRO A 430 -11.70 -22.90 15.67
CA PRO A 430 -11.72 -22.27 17.01
C PRO A 430 -11.25 -23.19 18.12
N GLU A 431 -11.70 -24.46 18.13
CA GLU A 431 -11.37 -25.38 19.22
C GLU A 431 -9.91 -25.85 19.17
N GLU A 432 -9.41 -26.23 18.00
CA GLU A 432 -8.02 -26.66 17.84
C GLU A 432 -7.06 -25.51 18.12
N TRP A 433 -7.41 -24.27 17.70
CA TRP A 433 -6.59 -23.10 17.97
C TRP A 433 -6.55 -22.75 19.44
N LYS A 434 -7.69 -22.87 20.14
CA LYS A 434 -7.77 -22.67 21.59
C LYS A 434 -6.90 -23.67 22.34
N GLN A 435 -6.98 -24.96 21.99
CA GLN A 435 -6.16 -26.02 22.58
C GLN A 435 -4.66 -25.78 22.35
N PHE A 436 -4.28 -25.39 21.14
CA PHE A 436 -2.91 -25.02 20.81
C PHE A 436 -2.41 -23.88 21.71
N LEU A 437 -3.17 -22.79 21.85
CA LEU A 437 -2.76 -21.63 22.67
C LEU A 437 -2.63 -22.00 24.16
N ILE A 438 -3.49 -22.89 24.67
CA ILE A 438 -3.39 -23.40 26.06
C ILE A 438 -2.09 -24.21 26.22
N SER A 439 -1.80 -25.13 25.30
CA SER A 439 -0.59 -25.95 25.38
C SER A 439 0.68 -25.11 25.25
N GLU A 440 0.69 -24.06 24.41
CA GLU A 440 1.83 -23.15 24.30
C GLU A 440 2.02 -22.30 25.57
N LEU A 441 0.93 -21.89 26.20
CA LEU A 441 0.99 -21.16 27.48
C LEU A 441 1.56 -22.05 28.58
N GLU A 442 1.13 -23.33 28.68
CA GLU A 442 1.68 -24.31 29.60
C GLU A 442 3.16 -24.54 29.36
N ARG A 443 3.57 -24.77 28.10
CA ARG A 443 4.97 -24.91 27.71
C ARG A 443 5.85 -23.72 28.12
N LEU A 444 5.34 -22.48 27.91
CA LEU A 444 6.06 -21.27 28.29
C LEU A 444 6.15 -21.08 29.81
N ASN A 445 5.15 -21.52 30.58
CA ASN A 445 5.17 -21.49 32.04
C ASN A 445 6.13 -22.53 32.64
N ASP A 446 6.23 -23.72 32.01
CA ASP A 446 7.12 -24.77 32.43
C ASP A 446 8.58 -24.51 32.00
N ALA A 447 8.77 -23.72 30.97
CA ALA A 447 10.09 -23.35 30.45
C ALA A 447 10.78 -22.27 31.30
N LYS A 448 10.92 -22.53 32.61
CA LYS A 448 11.84 -21.73 33.48
C LYS A 448 13.29 -21.74 32.96
N ASP A 449 13.63 -22.69 32.11
CA ASP A 449 14.98 -22.95 31.61
C ASP A 449 15.27 -22.27 30.24
N ILE A 450 14.28 -21.63 29.58
CA ILE A 450 14.56 -20.91 28.30
C ILE A 450 15.34 -19.59 28.56
N HIS A 451 15.23 -19.03 29.76
CA HIS A 451 16.00 -17.84 30.14
C HIS A 451 17.46 -18.15 30.57
N ASP A 452 17.78 -19.41 30.88
CA ASP A 452 19.12 -19.84 31.24
C ASP A 452 19.96 -20.38 30.08
N ALA A 453 19.37 -20.52 28.88
CA ALA A 453 20.15 -20.73 27.68
C ALA A 453 20.78 -19.40 27.28
N GLU A 454 22.07 -19.25 27.57
CA GLU A 454 22.96 -18.21 27.10
C GLU A 454 22.84 -18.02 25.57
N LEU A 455 21.84 -17.24 25.13
CA LEU A 455 21.69 -16.71 23.78
C LEU A 455 21.83 -15.18 23.88
N MET A 456 22.96 -14.72 24.41
CA MET A 456 23.49 -13.39 24.20
C MET A 456 24.88 -13.47 23.55
#